data_c531f4c6f2815c693deabb970cfaa5bf
#
_entry.id   c531f4c6f2815c693deabb970cfaa5bf
#
_cell.length_a   1.000
_cell.length_b   1.000
_cell.length_c   1.000
_cell.angle_alpha   90.00
_cell.angle_beta   90.00
_cell.angle_gamma   90.00
#
_symmetry.space_group_name_H-M   'P 1'
#
loop_
_entity.id
_entity.type
_entity.pdbx_description
1 polymer ?
#
loop_
_entity_poly.entity_id
_entity_poly.type
_entity_poly.pdbx_seq_one_letter_code
_entity_poly.pdbx_strand_id
1 'polypeptide(L)'
;MSQTGGQCRATNYAGLIKRAMISNGFQDIPLLTLGVTASTGEASGSTDDKQDYNEQDGFNVPWLKYSQIIVTAIFYGDAINEMYNACIVRERKPGIARELRDKYMQLIDGPIAQNSAKGLIRLLKQAAEEFNQMTLDRTLPKVGIVGEIFLKFNPFAHQFLEQNIISRGIEVVPPLLAPFFLQEFVDVEIQKH
;
A
#
# COMPACT_ATOMS: atom_id res chain seq x y z
N MET A 1 -4.19 8.72 -2.52
CA MET A 1 -2.79 8.98 -2.14
C MET A 1 -2.76 9.35 -0.67
N SER A 2 -1.88 8.77 0.15
CA SER A 2 -1.76 9.11 1.56
C SER A 2 -1.00 10.42 1.71
N GLN A 3 -1.51 11.32 2.52
CA GLN A 3 -0.85 12.55 2.91
C GLN A 3 -0.58 12.47 4.41
N THR A 4 0.70 12.47 4.78
CA THR A 4 1.10 12.51 6.19
C THR A 4 1.25 13.97 6.59
N GLY A 5 0.61 14.39 7.68
CA GLY A 5 0.60 15.79 8.15
C GLY A 5 1.93 16.28 8.75
N GLY A 6 3.04 15.59 8.52
CA GLY A 6 4.34 15.89 9.08
C GLY A 6 5.31 16.57 8.08
N GLN A 7 6.57 16.72 8.46
CA GLN A 7 7.65 17.31 7.64
C GLN A 7 8.06 16.40 6.43
N CYS A 8 7.26 15.42 6.07
CA CYS A 8 7.54 14.49 4.98
C CYS A 8 7.24 15.15 3.63
N ARG A 9 8.11 14.93 2.63
CA ARG A 9 7.89 15.36 1.24
C ARG A 9 6.60 14.81 0.62
N ALA A 10 6.08 13.71 1.13
CA ALA A 10 4.81 13.12 0.70
C ALA A 10 3.62 14.09 0.86
N THR A 11 3.71 15.07 1.74
CA THR A 11 2.70 16.13 1.92
C THR A 11 2.51 16.97 0.65
N ASN A 12 3.55 17.12 -0.18
CA ASN A 12 3.50 17.89 -1.42
C ASN A 12 3.05 17.10 -2.65
N TYR A 13 2.86 15.78 -2.56
CA TYR A 13 2.52 14.99 -3.75
C TYR A 13 1.14 15.31 -4.32
N ALA A 14 0.16 15.62 -3.49
CA ALA A 14 -1.16 16.03 -3.95
C ALA A 14 -1.09 17.31 -4.80
N GLY A 15 -0.33 18.30 -4.34
CA GLY A 15 -0.11 19.55 -5.07
C GLY A 15 0.63 19.35 -6.40
N LEU A 16 1.64 18.48 -6.43
CA LEU A 16 2.36 18.13 -7.66
C LEU A 16 1.47 17.40 -8.67
N ILE A 17 0.67 16.45 -8.22
CA ILE A 17 -0.29 15.73 -9.07
C ILE A 17 -1.34 16.70 -9.61
N LYS A 18 -1.91 17.58 -8.78
CA LYS A 18 -2.89 18.57 -9.23
C LYS A 18 -2.30 19.49 -10.30
N ARG A 19 -1.08 19.99 -10.11
CA ARG A 19 -0.39 20.78 -11.16
C ARG A 19 -0.18 20.00 -12.45
N ALA A 20 0.26 18.75 -12.35
CA ALA A 20 0.41 17.88 -13.51
C ALA A 20 -0.91 17.62 -14.23
N MET A 21 -2.01 17.42 -13.51
CA MET A 21 -3.35 17.27 -14.09
C MET A 21 -3.76 18.52 -14.84
N ILE A 22 -3.63 19.70 -14.24
CA ILE A 22 -3.94 21.00 -14.87
C ILE A 22 -3.11 21.20 -16.14
N SER A 23 -1.80 20.95 -16.08
CA SER A 23 -0.89 21.09 -17.23
C SER A 23 -1.21 20.16 -18.39
N ASN A 24 -1.92 19.07 -18.13
CA ASN A 24 -2.33 18.10 -19.16
C ASN A 24 -3.82 18.18 -19.52
N GLY A 25 -4.54 19.23 -19.10
CA GLY A 25 -5.94 19.44 -19.44
C GLY A 25 -6.95 18.64 -18.63
N PHE A 26 -6.55 18.10 -17.47
CA PHE A 26 -7.40 17.30 -16.57
C PHE A 26 -7.85 18.07 -15.32
N GLN A 27 -8.00 19.39 -15.43
CA GLN A 27 -8.38 20.27 -14.31
C GLN A 27 -9.75 19.91 -13.69
N ASP A 28 -10.67 19.35 -14.51
CA ASP A 28 -12.03 19.03 -14.09
C ASP A 28 -12.17 17.64 -13.46
N ILE A 29 -11.07 16.88 -13.39
CA ILE A 29 -11.07 15.57 -12.74
C ILE A 29 -10.79 15.75 -11.26
N PRO A 30 -11.67 15.27 -10.35
CA PRO A 30 -11.46 15.37 -8.92
C PRO A 30 -10.26 14.53 -8.47
N LEU A 31 -9.41 15.11 -7.60
CA LEU A 31 -8.30 14.41 -6.97
C LEU A 31 -8.69 14.01 -5.55
N LEU A 32 -8.90 12.71 -5.32
CA LEU A 32 -9.15 12.17 -3.99
C LEU A 32 -7.83 11.93 -3.25
N THR A 33 -7.65 12.60 -2.12
CA THR A 33 -6.51 12.38 -1.22
C THR A 33 -6.98 11.71 0.07
N LEU A 34 -6.26 10.67 0.50
CA LEU A 34 -6.48 10.03 1.79
C LEU A 34 -5.41 10.55 2.76
N GLY A 35 -5.81 11.41 3.68
CA GLY A 35 -4.97 11.84 4.79
C GLY A 35 -5.20 10.95 6.01
N VAL A 36 -4.14 10.38 6.58
CA VAL A 36 -4.18 9.77 7.91
C VAL A 36 -3.60 10.80 8.88
N THR A 37 -4.44 11.70 9.38
CA THR A 37 -4.07 12.55 10.51
C THR A 37 -4.68 11.95 11.77
N ALA A 38 -3.84 11.48 12.67
CA ALA A 38 -4.24 11.04 14.02
C ALA A 38 -4.58 12.22 14.95
N SER A 39 -4.59 13.43 14.45
CA SER A 39 -4.89 14.65 15.21
C SER A 39 -6.31 15.15 14.94
N THR A 40 -7.11 15.04 15.96
CA THR A 40 -8.20 15.96 16.31
C THR A 40 -8.33 17.19 15.38
N GLY A 41 -9.27 17.13 14.42
CA GLY A 41 -10.11 18.27 14.03
C GLY A 41 -9.50 19.54 13.45
N GLU A 42 -8.19 19.65 13.26
CA GLU A 42 -7.59 20.81 12.65
C GLU A 42 -6.67 20.37 11.51
N ALA A 43 -7.06 20.74 10.28
CA ALA A 43 -6.19 20.68 9.13
C ALA A 43 -5.02 21.66 9.36
N SER A 44 -3.90 21.15 9.88
CA SER A 44 -2.67 21.92 9.98
C SER A 44 -2.04 22.05 8.59
N GLY A 45 -2.59 22.95 7.78
CA GLY A 45 -1.90 23.45 6.60
C GLY A 45 -0.81 24.40 7.03
N SER A 46 0.43 24.17 6.61
CA SER A 46 1.50 25.16 6.65
C SER A 46 1.05 26.44 5.93
N THR A 47 1.33 27.57 6.55
CA THR A 47 0.73 28.89 6.41
C THR A 47 1.00 29.66 5.11
N ASP A 48 1.52 29.07 4.03
CA ASP A 48 1.87 29.85 2.84
C ASP A 48 1.24 29.37 1.50
N ASP A 49 0.52 28.25 1.47
CA ASP A 49 -0.24 27.83 0.29
C ASP A 49 -1.69 27.46 0.66
N LYS A 50 -2.42 28.43 1.24
CA LYS A 50 -3.90 28.39 1.29
C LYS A 50 -4.47 28.64 -0.09
N GLN A 51 -4.12 27.82 -1.08
CA GLN A 51 -4.93 27.71 -2.27
C GLN A 51 -6.00 26.65 -2.00
N ASP A 52 -7.22 27.16 -1.87
CA ASP A 52 -8.48 26.48 -1.78
C ASP A 52 -8.49 25.13 -2.53
N TYR A 53 -8.04 24.08 -1.86
CA TYR A 53 -8.51 22.75 -2.22
C TYR A 53 -9.93 22.70 -1.65
N ASN A 54 -10.93 22.94 -2.50
CA ASN A 54 -12.32 22.83 -2.12
C ASN A 54 -12.55 21.44 -1.56
N GLU A 55 -12.61 21.33 -0.22
CA GLU A 55 -13.00 20.09 0.49
C GLU A 55 -14.43 19.66 0.15
N GLN A 56 -15.15 20.48 -0.62
CA GLN A 56 -16.56 20.26 -0.97
C GLN A 56 -16.79 19.24 -2.10
N ASP A 57 -15.77 18.90 -2.88
CA ASP A 57 -15.89 17.91 -3.97
C ASP A 57 -15.43 16.50 -3.57
N GLY A 58 -15.11 16.27 -2.30
CA GLY A 58 -14.68 14.97 -1.78
C GLY A 58 -15.86 14.03 -1.55
N PHE A 59 -15.70 12.76 -1.90
CA PHE A 59 -16.61 11.71 -1.47
C PHE A 59 -16.67 11.68 0.07
N ASN A 60 -17.86 11.89 0.65
CA ASN A 60 -18.05 11.74 2.08
C ASN A 60 -18.05 10.24 2.44
N VAL A 61 -16.86 9.71 2.73
CA VAL A 61 -16.69 8.30 3.10
C VAL A 61 -16.81 8.17 4.62
N PRO A 62 -17.72 7.36 5.15
CA PRO A 62 -17.84 7.13 6.60
C PRO A 62 -16.66 6.27 7.09
N TRP A 63 -15.51 6.89 7.30
CA TRP A 63 -14.23 6.25 7.63
C TRP A 63 -14.30 5.30 8.82
N LEU A 64 -15.01 5.70 9.88
CA LEU A 64 -15.17 4.85 11.07
C LEU A 64 -15.85 3.51 10.74
N LYS A 65 -16.84 3.54 9.84
CA LYS A 65 -17.54 2.32 9.41
C LYS A 65 -16.63 1.36 8.64
N TYR A 66 -15.69 1.89 7.89
CA TYR A 66 -14.82 1.09 7.00
C TYR A 66 -13.39 0.94 7.52
N SER A 67 -13.04 1.56 8.65
CA SER A 67 -11.66 1.53 9.17
C SER A 67 -11.10 0.12 9.33
N GLN A 68 -11.90 -0.80 9.90
CA GLN A 68 -11.47 -2.18 10.12
C GLN A 68 -11.20 -2.91 8.80
N ILE A 69 -12.07 -2.79 7.80
CA ILE A 69 -11.88 -3.47 6.52
C ILE A 69 -10.70 -2.87 5.75
N ILE A 70 -10.50 -1.55 5.81
CA ILE A 70 -9.39 -0.86 5.17
C ILE A 70 -8.06 -1.35 5.75
N VAL A 71 -7.91 -1.33 7.07
CA VAL A 71 -6.70 -1.81 7.74
C VAL A 71 -6.45 -3.28 7.43
N THR A 72 -7.50 -4.13 7.51
CA THR A 72 -7.37 -5.55 7.18
C THR A 72 -6.99 -5.78 5.72
N ALA A 73 -7.50 -4.97 4.78
CA ALA A 73 -7.17 -5.06 3.37
C ALA A 73 -5.71 -4.67 3.08
N ILE A 74 -5.18 -3.66 3.79
CA ILE A 74 -3.75 -3.28 3.69
C ILE A 74 -2.87 -4.45 4.15
N PHE A 75 -3.15 -5.03 5.31
CA PHE A 75 -2.41 -6.21 5.80
C PHE A 75 -2.53 -7.40 4.86
N TYR A 76 -3.71 -7.61 4.28
CA TYR A 76 -3.95 -8.66 3.30
C TYR A 76 -3.07 -8.47 2.06
N GLY A 77 -3.06 -7.26 1.48
CA GLY A 77 -2.24 -6.93 0.33
C GLY A 77 -0.74 -7.11 0.58
N ASP A 78 -0.26 -6.63 1.72
CA ASP A 78 1.13 -6.81 2.15
C ASP A 78 1.50 -8.30 2.27
N ALA A 79 0.67 -9.09 2.93
CA ALA A 79 0.91 -10.52 3.13
C ALA A 79 0.88 -11.31 1.81
N ILE A 80 -0.05 -11.01 0.90
CA ILE A 80 -0.07 -11.63 -0.44
C ILE A 80 1.21 -11.27 -1.23
N ASN A 81 1.64 -10.02 -1.15
CA ASN A 81 2.85 -9.58 -1.82
C ASN A 81 4.11 -10.25 -1.25
N GLU A 82 4.19 -10.41 0.06
CA GLU A 82 5.30 -11.11 0.73
C GLU A 82 5.34 -12.59 0.32
N MET A 83 4.20 -13.30 0.37
CA MET A 83 4.09 -14.68 -0.08
C MET A 83 4.45 -14.84 -1.56
N TYR A 84 4.01 -13.93 -2.41
CA TYR A 84 4.38 -13.91 -3.83
C TYR A 84 5.89 -13.79 -4.03
N ASN A 85 6.54 -12.83 -3.38
CA ASN A 85 7.98 -12.61 -3.52
C ASN A 85 8.82 -13.78 -2.96
N ALA A 86 8.35 -14.42 -1.90
CA ALA A 86 8.98 -15.62 -1.38
C ALA A 86 8.81 -16.83 -2.31
N CYS A 87 7.65 -16.97 -2.94
CA CYS A 87 7.32 -18.11 -3.81
C CYS A 87 7.97 -18.00 -5.19
N ILE A 88 7.95 -16.81 -5.84
CA ILE A 88 8.32 -16.66 -7.25
C ILE A 88 9.74 -17.11 -7.60
N VAL A 89 10.68 -17.01 -6.66
CA VAL A 89 12.06 -17.49 -6.83
C VAL A 89 12.24 -18.96 -6.44
N ARG A 90 11.18 -19.60 -5.90
CA ARG A 90 11.16 -21.00 -5.41
C ARG A 90 9.98 -21.80 -5.94
N GLU A 91 9.29 -21.32 -6.94
CA GLU A 91 8.06 -21.97 -7.42
C GLU A 91 8.31 -23.38 -7.93
N ARG A 92 7.41 -24.32 -7.55
CA ARG A 92 7.44 -25.71 -8.02
C ARG A 92 7.08 -25.83 -9.50
N LYS A 93 6.21 -24.93 -9.97
CA LYS A 93 5.74 -24.83 -11.34
C LYS A 93 5.92 -23.39 -11.82
N PRO A 94 6.63 -23.16 -12.93
CA PRO A 94 6.81 -21.83 -13.47
C PRO A 94 5.48 -21.08 -13.65
N GLY A 95 5.41 -19.84 -13.13
CA GLY A 95 4.25 -18.97 -13.24
C GLY A 95 3.21 -19.12 -12.14
N ILE A 96 3.28 -20.18 -11.31
CA ILE A 96 2.26 -20.46 -10.28
C ILE A 96 2.18 -19.35 -9.22
N ALA A 97 3.31 -18.74 -8.87
CA ALA A 97 3.33 -17.65 -7.90
C ALA A 97 2.49 -16.45 -8.36
N ARG A 98 2.58 -16.12 -9.66
CA ARG A 98 1.79 -15.05 -10.27
C ARG A 98 0.31 -15.42 -10.34
N GLU A 99 -0.01 -16.64 -10.76
CA GLU A 99 -1.39 -17.15 -10.82
C GLU A 99 -2.06 -17.06 -9.43
N LEU A 100 -1.36 -17.48 -8.38
CA LEU A 100 -1.86 -17.41 -7.00
C LEU A 100 -2.06 -15.98 -6.54
N ARG A 101 -1.09 -15.09 -6.77
CA ARG A 101 -1.22 -13.67 -6.43
C ARG A 101 -2.46 -13.08 -7.10
N ASP A 102 -2.59 -13.24 -8.41
CA ASP A 102 -3.68 -12.66 -9.18
C ASP A 102 -5.04 -13.23 -8.76
N LYS A 103 -5.11 -14.55 -8.49
CA LYS A 103 -6.28 -15.23 -7.92
C LYS A 103 -6.72 -14.56 -6.60
N TYR A 104 -5.81 -14.44 -5.65
CA TYR A 104 -6.14 -13.93 -4.33
C TYR A 104 -6.40 -12.42 -4.32
N MET A 105 -5.78 -11.67 -5.22
CA MET A 105 -6.09 -10.25 -5.42
C MET A 105 -7.45 -10.01 -6.06
N GLN A 106 -7.98 -10.93 -6.86
CA GLN A 106 -9.35 -10.85 -7.38
C GLN A 106 -10.40 -11.29 -6.37
N LEU A 107 -10.11 -12.29 -5.53
CA LEU A 107 -11.04 -12.78 -4.53
C LEU A 107 -11.33 -11.79 -3.40
N ILE A 108 -10.52 -10.75 -3.24
CA ILE A 108 -10.68 -9.71 -2.21
C ILE A 108 -11.99 -8.92 -2.39
N ASP A 109 -12.50 -8.79 -3.61
CA ASP A 109 -13.66 -7.95 -3.93
C ASP A 109 -14.92 -8.36 -3.14
N GLY A 110 -15.16 -9.66 -3.00
CA GLY A 110 -16.31 -10.19 -2.28
C GLY A 110 -16.32 -9.77 -0.80
N PRO A 111 -15.29 -10.09 -0.01
CA PRO A 111 -15.18 -9.65 1.38
C PRO A 111 -15.19 -8.13 1.56
N ILE A 112 -14.58 -7.35 0.66
CA ILE A 112 -14.60 -5.88 0.74
C ILE A 112 -16.03 -5.36 0.54
N ALA A 113 -16.74 -5.82 -0.48
CA ALA A 113 -18.14 -5.43 -0.74
C ALA A 113 -19.07 -5.74 0.43
N GLN A 114 -18.78 -6.82 1.18
CA GLN A 114 -19.54 -7.24 2.35
C GLN A 114 -19.04 -6.60 3.66
N ASN A 115 -18.05 -5.73 3.62
CA ASN A 115 -17.36 -5.17 4.80
C ASN A 115 -16.90 -6.27 5.79
N SER A 116 -16.38 -7.38 5.29
CA SER A 116 -16.07 -8.59 6.04
C SER A 116 -14.57 -8.79 6.27
N ALA A 117 -14.02 -8.23 7.33
CA ALA A 117 -12.64 -8.48 7.74
C ALA A 117 -12.35 -9.97 8.00
N LYS A 118 -13.35 -10.71 8.58
CA LYS A 118 -13.24 -12.16 8.76
C LYS A 118 -13.12 -12.92 7.44
N GLY A 119 -13.78 -12.44 6.39
CA GLY A 119 -13.67 -12.97 5.02
C GLY A 119 -12.26 -12.85 4.48
N LEU A 120 -11.63 -11.67 4.64
CA LEU A 120 -10.23 -11.43 4.24
C LEU A 120 -9.25 -12.32 4.98
N ILE A 121 -9.41 -12.48 6.31
CA ILE A 121 -8.55 -13.36 7.11
C ILE A 121 -8.68 -14.82 6.67
N ARG A 122 -9.88 -15.27 6.30
CA ARG A 122 -10.08 -16.62 5.76
C ARG A 122 -9.36 -16.83 4.44
N LEU A 123 -9.49 -15.87 3.51
CA LEU A 123 -8.78 -15.91 2.23
C LEU A 123 -7.27 -15.91 2.43
N LEU A 124 -6.76 -15.11 3.38
CA LEU A 124 -5.34 -15.06 3.69
C LEU A 124 -4.79 -16.41 4.17
N LYS A 125 -5.55 -17.13 5.02
CA LYS A 125 -5.18 -18.48 5.47
C LYS A 125 -5.11 -19.46 4.30
N GLN A 126 -6.11 -19.43 3.41
CA GLN A 126 -6.12 -20.27 2.21
C GLN A 126 -4.95 -19.93 1.28
N ALA A 127 -4.65 -18.63 1.09
CA ALA A 127 -3.51 -18.19 0.32
C ALA A 127 -2.19 -18.74 0.89
N ALA A 128 -1.99 -18.62 2.22
CA ALA A 128 -0.78 -19.10 2.87
C ALA A 128 -0.57 -20.62 2.67
N GLU A 129 -1.64 -21.40 2.75
CA GLU A 129 -1.58 -22.84 2.50
C GLU A 129 -1.19 -23.16 1.04
N GLU A 130 -1.83 -22.52 0.06
CA GLU A 130 -1.56 -22.74 -1.36
C GLU A 130 -0.14 -22.25 -1.74
N PHE A 131 0.29 -21.09 -1.29
CA PHE A 131 1.65 -20.59 -1.53
C PHE A 131 2.70 -21.53 -0.91
N ASN A 132 2.49 -22.00 0.32
CA ASN A 132 3.40 -22.95 0.96
C ASN A 132 3.52 -24.26 0.18
N GLN A 133 2.42 -24.81 -0.34
CA GLN A 133 2.43 -26.03 -1.15
C GLN A 133 3.20 -25.86 -2.46
N MET A 134 3.17 -24.65 -3.04
CA MET A 134 3.79 -24.33 -4.33
C MET A 134 5.22 -23.77 -4.20
N THR A 135 5.70 -23.57 -2.98
CA THR A 135 7.06 -23.09 -2.70
C THR A 135 8.00 -24.26 -2.39
N LEU A 136 9.15 -24.29 -3.04
CA LEU A 136 10.22 -25.25 -2.73
C LEU A 136 10.99 -24.79 -1.50
N ASP A 137 11.37 -25.73 -0.66
CA ASP A 137 12.26 -25.47 0.49
C ASP A 137 13.71 -25.28 -0.01
N ARG A 138 14.06 -24.02 -0.29
CA ARG A 138 15.39 -23.61 -0.74
C ARG A 138 15.81 -22.34 0.00
N THR A 139 17.01 -22.33 0.53
CA THR A 139 17.62 -21.11 1.06
C THR A 139 18.19 -20.29 -0.09
N LEU A 140 17.72 -19.06 -0.23
CA LEU A 140 18.16 -18.11 -1.26
C LEU A 140 18.60 -16.79 -0.59
N PRO A 141 19.50 -16.04 -1.26
CA PRO A 141 19.79 -14.67 -0.83
C PRO A 141 18.53 -13.82 -0.80
N LYS A 142 18.41 -12.95 0.21
CA LYS A 142 17.29 -12.02 0.36
C LYS A 142 17.79 -10.59 0.29
N VAL A 143 17.05 -9.73 -0.40
CA VAL A 143 17.36 -8.30 -0.54
C VAL A 143 16.11 -7.48 -0.20
N GLY A 144 16.24 -6.57 0.76
CA GLY A 144 15.20 -5.59 1.09
C GLY A 144 15.34 -4.34 0.22
N ILE A 145 14.20 -3.79 -0.22
CA ILE A 145 14.16 -2.52 -0.93
C ILE A 145 13.84 -1.41 0.07
N VAL A 146 14.77 -0.47 0.23
CA VAL A 146 14.64 0.70 1.10
C VAL A 146 14.76 1.97 0.27
N GLY A 147 14.15 3.04 0.75
CA GLY A 147 14.23 4.34 0.07
C GLY A 147 13.00 5.19 0.31
N GLU A 148 12.91 6.26 -0.46
CA GLU A 148 11.79 7.20 -0.44
C GLU A 148 10.51 6.49 -0.89
N ILE A 149 9.37 6.84 -0.26
CA ILE A 149 8.10 6.14 -0.43
C ILE A 149 7.62 6.08 -1.88
N PHE A 150 7.72 7.18 -2.63
CA PHE A 150 7.31 7.21 -4.02
C PHE A 150 8.18 6.28 -4.88
N LEU A 151 9.50 6.28 -4.66
CA LEU A 151 10.43 5.44 -5.42
C LEU A 151 10.19 3.96 -5.13
N LYS A 152 10.09 3.57 -3.86
CA LYS A 152 10.01 2.14 -3.51
C LYS A 152 8.67 1.47 -3.85
N PHE A 153 7.57 2.25 -3.97
CA PHE A 153 6.26 1.71 -4.33
C PHE A 153 5.84 1.96 -5.79
N ASN A 154 6.67 2.64 -6.58
CA ASN A 154 6.37 2.92 -7.98
C ASN A 154 7.31 2.14 -8.90
N PRO A 155 6.86 1.05 -9.54
CA PRO A 155 7.70 0.22 -10.42
C PRO A 155 8.36 1.01 -11.55
N PHE A 156 7.68 2.00 -12.11
CA PHE A 156 8.22 2.87 -13.15
C PHE A 156 9.37 3.75 -12.61
N ALA A 157 9.21 4.32 -11.42
CA ALA A 157 10.20 5.20 -10.82
C ALA A 157 11.50 4.47 -10.45
N HIS A 158 11.43 3.22 -9.99
CA HIS A 158 12.60 2.39 -9.70
C HIS A 158 12.98 1.43 -10.84
N GLN A 159 12.49 1.68 -12.06
CA GLN A 159 12.84 0.94 -13.27
C GLN A 159 12.68 -0.59 -13.12
N PHE A 160 11.59 -1.03 -12.51
CA PHE A 160 11.26 -2.45 -12.30
C PHE A 160 12.37 -3.22 -11.55
N LEU A 161 12.99 -2.58 -10.56
CA LEU A 161 14.09 -3.15 -9.77
C LEU A 161 13.76 -4.52 -9.17
N GLU A 162 12.52 -4.70 -8.66
CA GLU A 162 12.07 -5.97 -8.09
C GLU A 162 12.18 -7.11 -9.10
N GLN A 163 11.66 -6.90 -10.32
CA GLN A 163 11.72 -7.90 -11.38
C GLN A 163 13.16 -8.25 -11.79
N ASN A 164 14.05 -7.24 -11.80
CA ASN A 164 15.46 -7.45 -12.07
C ASN A 164 16.14 -8.31 -11.00
N ILE A 165 15.80 -8.11 -9.73
CA ILE A 165 16.35 -8.90 -8.62
C ILE A 165 15.79 -10.34 -8.68
N ILE A 166 14.49 -10.50 -8.86
CA ILE A 166 13.80 -11.79 -8.98
C ILE A 166 14.37 -12.61 -10.15
N SER A 167 14.59 -11.99 -11.31
CA SER A 167 15.14 -12.68 -12.49
C SER A 167 16.55 -13.25 -12.27
N ARG A 168 17.26 -12.77 -11.24
CA ARG A 168 18.57 -13.29 -10.82
C ARG A 168 18.46 -14.39 -9.75
N GLY A 169 17.26 -14.84 -9.41
CA GLY A 169 17.02 -15.86 -8.40
C GLY A 169 17.20 -15.37 -6.96
N ILE A 170 17.07 -14.08 -6.72
CA ILE A 170 17.20 -13.45 -5.41
C ILE A 170 15.80 -13.12 -4.89
N GLU A 171 15.51 -13.48 -3.63
CA GLU A 171 14.25 -13.15 -2.98
C GLU A 171 14.21 -11.67 -2.64
N VAL A 172 13.14 -10.99 -3.06
CA VAL A 172 12.87 -9.61 -2.66
C VAL A 172 12.04 -9.62 -1.39
N VAL A 173 12.49 -8.89 -0.38
CA VAL A 173 11.67 -8.54 0.79
C VAL A 173 10.99 -7.22 0.46
N PRO A 174 9.67 -7.23 0.13
CA PRO A 174 8.99 -6.03 -0.33
C PRO A 174 8.85 -5.03 0.82
N PRO A 175 8.82 -3.73 0.52
CA PRO A 175 8.42 -2.74 1.51
C PRO A 175 6.94 -2.92 1.84
N LEU A 176 6.62 -3.07 3.12
CA LEU A 176 5.24 -3.23 3.59
C LEU A 176 4.59 -1.87 3.82
N LEU A 177 3.29 -1.76 3.49
CA LEU A 177 2.49 -0.56 3.71
C LEU A 177 1.96 -0.47 5.15
N ALA A 178 1.54 -1.61 5.72
CA ALA A 178 0.97 -1.64 7.05
C ALA A 178 1.90 -1.06 8.15
N PRO A 179 3.18 -1.45 8.25
CA PRO A 179 4.10 -0.84 9.20
C PRO A 179 4.27 0.66 9.01
N PHE A 180 4.27 1.14 7.76
CA PHE A 180 4.38 2.56 7.46
C PHE A 180 3.23 3.38 8.06
N PHE A 181 1.98 2.88 7.96
CA PHE A 181 0.83 3.56 8.56
C PHE A 181 0.77 3.39 10.08
N LEU A 182 1.20 2.23 10.60
CA LEU A 182 1.14 1.95 12.04
C LEU A 182 2.22 2.70 12.84
N GLN A 183 3.36 3.01 12.21
CA GLN A 183 4.46 3.71 12.87
C GLN A 183 4.03 5.05 13.45
N GLU A 184 3.19 5.81 12.75
CA GLU A 184 2.68 7.08 13.25
C GLU A 184 1.88 6.93 14.56
N PHE A 185 1.12 5.83 14.72
CA PHE A 185 0.36 5.59 15.95
C PHE A 185 1.26 5.19 17.13
N VAL A 186 2.37 4.50 16.87
CA VAL A 186 3.33 4.09 17.90
C VAL A 186 4.18 5.27 18.35
N ASP A 187 4.63 6.12 17.43
CA ASP A 187 5.47 7.29 17.73
C ASP A 187 4.75 8.34 18.60
N VAL A 188 3.42 8.48 18.43
CA VAL A 188 2.60 9.38 19.26
C VAL A 188 2.56 8.97 20.72
N GLU A 189 2.60 7.66 21.04
CA GLU A 189 2.65 7.18 22.44
C GLU A 189 4.03 7.34 23.06
N ILE A 190 5.10 7.14 22.31
CA ILE A 190 6.48 7.27 22.79
C ILE A 190 6.82 8.72 23.14
N GLN A 191 6.29 9.69 22.42
CA GLN A 191 6.54 11.13 22.68
C GLN A 191 5.80 11.67 23.92
N LYS A 192 4.88 10.90 24.52
CA LYS A 192 4.17 11.27 25.76
C LYS A 192 4.90 10.88 27.03
N HIS A 193 6.02 10.19 26.94
CA HIS A 193 6.89 9.76 28.03
C HIS A 193 8.30 10.34 27.87
#